data_b96b9fb7eb3fd6e8b690abcd48a0fd9c
#
_entry.id   b96b9fb7eb3fd6e8b690abcd48a0fd9c
#
_cell.length_a   1.000
_cell.length_b   1.000
_cell.length_c   1.000
_cell.angle_alpha   90.00
_cell.angle_beta   90.00
_cell.angle_gamma   90.00
#
_symmetry.space_group_name_H-M   'P 1'
#
loop_
_entity.id
_entity.type
_entity.pdbx_description
1 polymer ?
#
loop_
_entity_poly.entity_id
_entity_poly.type
_entity_poly.pdbx_seq_one_letter_code
_entity_poly.pdbx_strand_id
1 'polypeptide(L)'
;MTGSSASDSSCLIAKSKTNGTEMNGNTTRNTYTAIENNTYSYEVIKDIADYLLDRTTIRPLIGIICGSGLNSIADMITDTKVFEYEDIPNFPVSTVEGHVGRMIFGYLENMPVMAMQGRFHYYEGYPLAKCSMPVRVMKLVGVRYLMATNAAGGLNSKFKVGDIMLVRDHINIMGFAGNSPLQGPNDPRFGPRFPPMTNAYNAHLIKIAKQVAKDMGIENEIHEGVYTCLGGPNYETVAELRMLRTMGVDAVGMSTVHEVITARHCDLTVFAFSLITNKCATGYDSSEDEANHEEVVTVGRSRQAVCGELLCRVIREIAKECPNKAQVK
;
A
#
# COMPACT_ATOMS: atom_id res chain seq x y z
N MET A 1 16.85 -55.26 -48.46
CA MET A 1 16.23 -54.74 -49.69
C MET A 1 15.57 -53.42 -49.29
N THR A 2 16.22 -52.34 -49.65
CA THR A 2 15.79 -51.18 -50.46
C THR A 2 14.64 -50.42 -49.83
N GLY A 3 14.69 -49.10 -49.63
CA GLY A 3 15.56 -48.05 -50.08
C GLY A 3 14.93 -46.72 -49.69
N SER A 4 15.75 -45.82 -49.32
CA SER A 4 15.83 -44.41 -49.68
C SER A 4 14.58 -43.66 -50.11
N SER A 5 14.31 -42.50 -49.47
CA SER A 5 14.47 -41.22 -50.17
C SER A 5 14.25 -40.02 -49.23
N ALA A 6 15.27 -39.19 -49.13
CA ALA A 6 15.23 -37.84 -48.64
C ALA A 6 14.53 -36.92 -49.65
N SER A 7 13.79 -35.93 -49.21
CA SER A 7 13.41 -34.79 -50.05
C SER A 7 13.81 -33.48 -49.34
N ASP A 8 14.90 -32.91 -49.86
CA ASP A 8 15.30 -31.52 -49.69
C ASP A 8 14.19 -30.57 -50.16
N SER A 9 13.87 -29.58 -49.38
CA SER A 9 13.21 -28.38 -49.89
C SER A 9 13.94 -27.14 -49.37
N SER A 10 14.89 -26.70 -50.16
CA SER A 10 15.58 -25.43 -50.09
C SER A 10 14.58 -24.30 -50.35
N CYS A 11 14.34 -23.48 -49.34
CA CYS A 11 13.59 -22.22 -49.47
C CYS A 11 14.57 -21.10 -49.83
N LEU A 12 14.43 -20.56 -51.04
CA LEU A 12 15.18 -19.43 -51.58
C LEU A 12 14.84 -18.15 -50.83
N ILE A 13 15.83 -17.58 -50.15
CA ILE A 13 15.73 -16.22 -49.59
C ILE A 13 16.22 -15.25 -50.66
N ALA A 14 15.30 -14.45 -51.18
CA ALA A 14 15.60 -13.34 -52.08
C ALA A 14 16.29 -12.21 -51.28
N LYS A 15 17.49 -11.85 -51.66
CA LYS A 15 18.22 -10.68 -51.14
C LYS A 15 17.68 -9.41 -51.82
N SER A 16 16.89 -8.61 -51.13
CA SER A 16 16.67 -7.23 -51.51
C SER A 16 17.73 -6.35 -50.82
N LYS A 17 18.58 -5.71 -51.60
CA LYS A 17 19.46 -4.64 -51.12
C LYS A 17 18.62 -3.39 -50.95
N THR A 18 18.39 -2.95 -49.70
CA THR A 18 17.99 -1.59 -49.42
C THR A 18 19.10 -0.92 -48.64
N ASN A 19 19.62 0.17 -49.19
CA ASN A 19 20.50 1.11 -48.49
C ASN A 19 19.72 1.69 -47.30
N GLY A 20 20.05 1.29 -46.07
CA GLY A 20 19.47 1.82 -44.85
C GLY A 20 20.55 2.48 -44.04
N THR A 21 20.35 3.74 -43.82
CA THR A 21 21.04 4.56 -42.82
C THR A 21 20.96 3.86 -41.46
N GLU A 22 22.11 3.60 -40.86
CA GLU A 22 22.21 3.13 -39.48
C GLU A 22 21.57 4.17 -38.52
N MET A 23 20.36 3.93 -38.11
CA MET A 23 19.80 4.63 -36.94
C MET A 23 20.28 3.93 -35.67
N ASN A 24 21.11 4.66 -34.91
CA ASN A 24 21.66 4.28 -33.63
C ASN A 24 20.57 3.77 -32.68
N GLY A 25 20.47 2.44 -32.50
CA GLY A 25 19.54 1.75 -31.60
C GLY A 25 19.70 2.05 -30.07
N ASN A 26 20.65 2.93 -29.72
CA ASN A 26 20.91 3.33 -28.33
C ASN A 26 20.07 4.51 -27.85
N THR A 27 19.49 5.32 -28.76
CA THR A 27 18.75 6.54 -28.37
C THR A 27 17.30 6.22 -27.91
N THR A 28 16.70 5.16 -28.46
CA THR A 28 15.32 4.78 -28.10
C THR A 28 15.20 4.06 -26.76
N ARG A 29 16.19 3.24 -26.38
CA ARG A 29 16.21 2.59 -25.06
C ARG A 29 16.42 3.58 -23.92
N ASN A 30 17.27 4.60 -24.13
CA ASN A 30 17.53 5.63 -23.12
C ASN A 30 16.34 6.61 -22.92
N THR A 31 15.53 6.83 -23.96
CA THR A 31 14.35 7.71 -23.83
C THR A 31 13.21 7.05 -23.06
N TYR A 32 12.95 5.74 -23.25
CA TYR A 32 11.92 5.03 -22.47
C TYR A 32 12.29 4.90 -20.99
N THR A 33 13.52 4.54 -20.66
CA THR A 33 14.02 4.50 -19.27
C THR A 33 14.08 5.88 -18.64
N ALA A 34 14.35 6.95 -19.39
CA ALA A 34 14.36 8.31 -18.89
C ALA A 34 12.94 8.86 -18.62
N ILE A 35 11.95 8.48 -19.44
CA ILE A 35 10.54 8.87 -19.24
C ILE A 35 9.95 8.13 -18.02
N GLU A 36 10.20 6.83 -17.86
CA GLU A 36 9.75 6.07 -16.68
C GLU A 36 10.44 6.55 -15.39
N ASN A 37 11.73 6.85 -15.43
CA ASN A 37 12.47 7.37 -14.28
C ASN A 37 12.05 8.80 -13.90
N ASN A 38 11.52 9.59 -14.83
CA ASN A 38 11.08 10.96 -14.55
C ASN A 38 9.68 11.03 -13.92
N THR A 39 8.84 10.00 -14.11
CA THR A 39 7.46 9.98 -13.61
C THR A 39 7.36 9.91 -12.08
N TYR A 40 8.43 9.47 -11.40
CA TYR A 40 8.51 9.34 -9.93
C TYR A 40 9.69 10.13 -9.34
N SER A 41 10.26 11.07 -10.10
CA SER A 41 11.35 11.91 -9.63
C SER A 41 10.91 12.77 -8.44
N TYR A 42 11.88 13.24 -7.68
CA TYR A 42 11.61 14.17 -6.58
C TYR A 42 10.87 15.41 -7.05
N GLU A 43 11.22 15.95 -8.22
CA GLU A 43 10.61 17.13 -8.81
C GLU A 43 9.13 16.92 -9.08
N VAL A 44 8.76 15.80 -9.73
CA VAL A 44 7.35 15.47 -9.99
C VAL A 44 6.57 15.29 -8.68
N ILE A 45 7.15 14.59 -7.69
CA ILE A 45 6.50 14.41 -6.38
C ILE A 45 6.37 15.75 -5.65
N LYS A 46 7.38 16.63 -5.78
CA LYS A 46 7.35 17.96 -5.21
C LYS A 46 6.27 18.84 -5.85
N ASP A 47 6.13 18.81 -7.17
CA ASP A 47 5.09 19.55 -7.88
C ASP A 47 3.68 19.13 -7.41
N ILE A 48 3.46 17.83 -7.15
CA ILE A 48 2.22 17.34 -6.57
C ILE A 48 2.02 17.89 -5.15
N ALA A 49 3.06 17.86 -4.32
CA ALA A 49 2.98 18.36 -2.96
C ALA A 49 2.73 19.87 -2.92
N ASP A 50 3.42 20.64 -3.76
CA ASP A 50 3.24 22.09 -3.89
C ASP A 50 1.81 22.41 -4.37
N TYR A 51 1.30 21.70 -5.40
CA TYR A 51 -0.09 21.85 -5.87
C TYR A 51 -1.12 21.72 -4.74
N LEU A 52 -0.93 20.75 -3.85
CA LEU A 52 -1.81 20.53 -2.71
C LEU A 52 -1.64 21.65 -1.67
N LEU A 53 -0.39 21.97 -1.30
CA LEU A 53 -0.08 22.97 -0.26
C LEU A 53 -0.50 24.39 -0.64
N ASP A 54 -0.51 24.73 -1.92
CA ASP A 54 -0.96 26.05 -2.43
C ASP A 54 -2.48 26.21 -2.31
N ARG A 55 -3.23 25.08 -2.17
CA ARG A 55 -4.71 25.07 -2.18
C ARG A 55 -5.32 24.79 -0.82
N THR A 56 -4.49 24.60 0.21
CA THR A 56 -4.94 24.45 1.60
C THR A 56 -3.94 25.06 2.58
N THR A 57 -4.45 25.60 3.66
CA THR A 57 -3.63 26.08 4.79
C THR A 57 -3.29 24.97 5.79
N ILE A 58 -3.90 23.80 5.64
CA ILE A 58 -3.69 22.66 6.55
C ILE A 58 -2.32 22.05 6.26
N ARG A 59 -1.51 21.90 7.31
CA ARG A 59 -0.19 21.26 7.26
C ARG A 59 -0.27 19.93 8.02
N PRO A 60 -0.49 18.79 7.33
CA PRO A 60 -0.79 17.52 7.98
C PRO A 60 0.44 16.96 8.71
N LEU A 61 0.23 16.49 9.92
CA LEU A 61 1.22 15.75 10.70
C LEU A 61 1.04 14.23 10.54
N ILE A 62 -0.19 13.80 10.30
CA ILE A 62 -0.56 12.39 10.18
C ILE A 62 -1.12 12.13 8.77
N GLY A 63 -0.57 11.13 8.08
CA GLY A 63 -1.10 10.54 6.86
C GLY A 63 -1.90 9.29 7.19
N ILE A 64 -3.09 9.16 6.62
CA ILE A 64 -3.98 8.01 6.81
C ILE A 64 -4.23 7.37 5.45
N ILE A 65 -4.08 6.05 5.36
CA ILE A 65 -4.48 5.28 4.17
C ILE A 65 -5.66 4.39 4.56
N CYS A 66 -6.83 4.69 4.01
CA CYS A 66 -8.05 3.93 4.26
C CYS A 66 -8.07 2.67 3.39
N GLY A 67 -8.20 1.51 4.02
CA GLY A 67 -8.32 0.21 3.35
C GLY A 67 -9.73 -0.07 2.85
N SER A 68 -9.88 -1.17 2.10
CA SER A 68 -11.18 -1.64 1.60
C SER A 68 -12.20 -1.81 2.74
N GLY A 69 -13.39 -1.24 2.55
CA GLY A 69 -14.44 -1.23 3.57
C GLY A 69 -14.23 -0.26 4.75
N LEU A 70 -13.09 0.46 4.82
CA LEU A 70 -12.73 1.38 5.92
C LEU A 70 -12.72 2.86 5.47
N ASN A 71 -13.32 3.17 4.34
CA ASN A 71 -13.37 4.53 3.78
C ASN A 71 -14.05 5.56 4.70
N SER A 72 -14.99 5.12 5.54
CA SER A 72 -15.69 5.98 6.51
C SER A 72 -14.78 6.57 7.59
N ILE A 73 -13.57 6.05 7.77
CA ILE A 73 -12.58 6.69 8.65
C ILE A 73 -12.29 8.12 8.16
N ALA A 74 -12.25 8.32 6.84
CA ALA A 74 -12.06 9.65 6.26
C ALA A 74 -13.27 10.59 6.49
N ASP A 75 -14.47 10.04 6.68
CA ASP A 75 -15.69 10.83 6.95
C ASP A 75 -15.73 11.39 8.39
N MET A 76 -14.83 10.93 9.27
CA MET A 76 -14.67 11.47 10.63
C MET A 76 -13.79 12.72 10.67
N ILE A 77 -13.16 13.10 9.57
CA ILE A 77 -12.28 14.26 9.47
C ILE A 77 -13.15 15.53 9.39
N THR A 78 -12.82 16.54 10.17
CA THR A 78 -13.52 17.82 10.22
C THR A 78 -12.74 18.93 9.48
N ASP A 79 -13.41 20.03 9.15
CA ASP A 79 -12.83 21.19 8.45
C ASP A 79 -12.08 20.79 7.19
N THR A 80 -12.72 19.97 6.35
CA THR A 80 -12.08 19.27 5.24
C THR A 80 -11.82 20.13 4.03
N LYS A 81 -10.67 19.92 3.38
CA LYS A 81 -10.38 20.30 2.00
C LYS A 81 -10.14 19.02 1.20
N VAL A 82 -11.00 18.77 0.22
CA VAL A 82 -10.99 17.57 -0.62
C VAL A 82 -10.34 17.87 -1.97
N PHE A 83 -9.57 16.92 -2.48
CA PHE A 83 -8.98 16.89 -3.80
C PHE A 83 -9.30 15.54 -4.44
N GLU A 84 -10.05 15.53 -5.54
CA GLU A 84 -10.23 14.32 -6.33
C GLU A 84 -8.89 13.94 -6.97
N TYR A 85 -8.57 12.62 -7.04
CA TYR A 85 -7.27 12.17 -7.55
C TYR A 85 -7.05 12.60 -9.00
N GLU A 86 -8.11 12.62 -9.82
CA GLU A 86 -8.07 13.03 -11.22
C GLU A 86 -7.72 14.50 -11.41
N ASP A 87 -8.00 15.36 -10.42
CA ASP A 87 -7.69 16.77 -10.44
C ASP A 87 -6.25 17.07 -10.01
N ILE A 88 -5.56 16.10 -9.39
CA ILE A 88 -4.18 16.29 -8.92
C ILE A 88 -3.22 15.95 -10.06
N PRO A 89 -2.43 16.92 -10.56
CA PRO A 89 -1.50 16.67 -11.67
C PRO A 89 -0.54 15.49 -11.37
N ASN A 90 -0.37 14.59 -12.33
CA ASN A 90 0.50 13.41 -12.26
C ASN A 90 0.16 12.39 -11.16
N PHE A 91 -0.98 12.56 -10.47
CA PHE A 91 -1.42 11.61 -9.46
C PHE A 91 -2.11 10.40 -10.11
N PRO A 92 -1.98 9.17 -9.56
CA PRO A 92 -2.69 8.02 -10.08
C PRO A 92 -4.19 8.09 -9.77
N VAL A 93 -4.98 7.37 -10.54
CA VAL A 93 -6.44 7.25 -10.37
C VAL A 93 -6.75 5.84 -9.87
N SER A 94 -7.59 5.68 -8.86
CA SER A 94 -8.04 4.38 -8.39
C SER A 94 -9.08 3.80 -9.34
N THR A 95 -8.92 2.52 -9.70
CA THR A 95 -9.83 1.78 -10.59
C THR A 95 -10.62 0.70 -9.85
N VAL A 96 -10.39 0.53 -8.55
CA VAL A 96 -11.04 -0.50 -7.73
C VAL A 96 -12.42 -0.03 -7.29
N GLU A 97 -13.42 -0.89 -7.51
CA GLU A 97 -14.80 -0.65 -7.05
C GLU A 97 -14.83 -0.44 -5.52
N GLY A 98 -15.54 0.60 -5.09
CA GLY A 98 -15.60 0.99 -3.67
C GLY A 98 -14.47 1.88 -3.18
N HIS A 99 -13.46 2.18 -4.01
CA HIS A 99 -12.46 3.20 -3.74
C HIS A 99 -12.91 4.55 -4.31
N VAL A 100 -13.15 5.54 -3.44
CA VAL A 100 -13.69 6.84 -3.84
C VAL A 100 -12.70 7.62 -4.71
N GLY A 101 -11.39 7.52 -4.42
CA GLY A 101 -10.35 8.14 -5.24
C GLY A 101 -10.11 9.62 -4.90
N ARG A 102 -10.03 9.99 -3.62
CA ARG A 102 -9.80 11.37 -3.19
C ARG A 102 -8.82 11.49 -2.03
N MET A 103 -8.18 12.64 -1.97
CA MET A 103 -7.30 13.08 -0.90
C MET A 103 -8.02 14.10 -0.04
N ILE A 104 -8.05 13.89 1.27
CA ILE A 104 -8.76 14.74 2.22
C ILE A 104 -7.76 15.32 3.22
N PHE A 105 -7.66 16.64 3.26
CA PHE A 105 -6.97 17.35 4.33
C PHE A 105 -8.01 17.83 5.34
N GLY A 106 -7.69 17.82 6.62
CA GLY A 106 -8.60 18.27 7.69
C GLY A 106 -8.03 18.01 9.06
N TYR A 107 -8.91 17.86 10.01
CA TYR A 107 -8.55 17.61 11.40
C TYR A 107 -9.26 16.36 11.92
N LEU A 108 -8.51 15.51 12.63
CA LEU A 108 -9.01 14.35 13.34
C LEU A 108 -8.44 14.40 14.77
N GLU A 109 -9.30 14.39 15.80
CA GLU A 109 -8.87 14.60 17.19
C GLU A 109 -8.01 15.88 17.39
N ASN A 110 -8.37 16.95 16.69
CA ASN A 110 -7.62 18.21 16.63
C ASN A 110 -6.19 18.09 16.10
N MET A 111 -5.83 16.97 15.46
CA MET A 111 -4.57 16.80 14.75
C MET A 111 -4.77 17.08 13.25
N PRO A 112 -3.89 17.86 12.61
CA PRO A 112 -3.98 18.06 11.18
C PRO A 112 -3.60 16.76 10.46
N VAL A 113 -4.49 16.28 9.61
CA VAL A 113 -4.35 15.01 8.89
C VAL A 113 -4.48 15.17 7.39
N MET A 114 -3.93 14.21 6.66
CA MET A 114 -4.13 13.99 5.24
C MET A 114 -4.55 12.53 5.05
N ALA A 115 -5.73 12.28 4.50
CA ALA A 115 -6.25 10.94 4.32
C ALA A 115 -6.45 10.58 2.85
N MET A 116 -6.02 9.39 2.48
CA MET A 116 -6.34 8.75 1.21
C MET A 116 -7.63 7.95 1.38
N GLN A 117 -8.70 8.36 0.70
CA GLN A 117 -9.94 7.60 0.61
C GLN A 117 -9.96 6.83 -0.72
N GLY A 118 -9.27 5.72 -0.72
CA GLY A 118 -8.92 4.89 -1.87
C GLY A 118 -7.40 4.75 -1.99
N ARG A 119 -6.95 3.52 -2.22
CA ARG A 119 -5.53 3.16 -2.36
C ARG A 119 -5.28 2.61 -3.75
N PHE A 120 -4.01 2.53 -4.14
CA PHE A 120 -3.57 1.94 -5.39
C PHE A 120 -3.00 0.55 -5.16
N HIS A 121 -3.33 -0.39 -6.04
CA HIS A 121 -2.86 -1.76 -5.94
C HIS A 121 -2.02 -2.16 -7.15
N TYR A 122 -1.13 -3.11 -6.94
CA TYR A 122 -0.29 -3.65 -8.00
C TYR A 122 -1.11 -4.28 -9.13
N TYR A 123 -2.21 -4.97 -8.79
CA TYR A 123 -3.08 -5.62 -9.77
C TYR A 123 -3.89 -4.64 -10.65
N GLU A 124 -3.91 -3.36 -10.31
CA GLU A 124 -4.47 -2.31 -11.19
C GLU A 124 -3.53 -1.97 -12.37
N GLY A 125 -2.35 -2.62 -12.45
CA GLY A 125 -1.34 -2.39 -13.47
C GLY A 125 -0.31 -1.31 -13.09
N TYR A 126 -0.36 -0.77 -11.88
CA TYR A 126 0.61 0.20 -11.38
C TYR A 126 1.85 -0.48 -10.84
N PRO A 127 3.08 -0.04 -11.21
CA PRO A 127 4.28 -0.48 -10.53
C PRO A 127 4.27 -0.06 -9.06
N LEU A 128 4.95 -0.82 -8.18
CA LEU A 128 4.94 -0.56 -6.74
C LEU A 128 5.41 0.85 -6.36
N ALA A 129 6.33 1.42 -7.14
CA ALA A 129 6.78 2.80 -6.97
C ALA A 129 5.63 3.81 -7.15
N LYS A 130 4.68 3.54 -8.05
CA LYS A 130 3.48 4.36 -8.27
C LYS A 130 2.42 4.11 -7.21
N CYS A 131 2.21 2.85 -6.81
CA CYS A 131 1.29 2.52 -5.72
C CYS A 131 1.65 3.25 -4.41
N SER A 132 2.94 3.38 -4.13
CA SER A 132 3.45 4.02 -2.91
C SER A 132 3.85 5.50 -3.08
N MET A 133 3.73 6.08 -4.28
CA MET A 133 4.03 7.47 -4.55
C MET A 133 3.30 8.45 -3.61
N PRO A 134 2.03 8.23 -3.25
CA PRO A 134 1.32 9.11 -2.31
C PRO A 134 2.02 9.25 -0.95
N VAL A 135 2.73 8.22 -0.50
CA VAL A 135 3.50 8.27 0.77
C VAL A 135 4.66 9.27 0.65
N ARG A 136 5.29 9.37 -0.54
CA ARG A 136 6.32 10.39 -0.78
C ARG A 136 5.71 11.80 -0.82
N VAL A 137 4.52 11.95 -1.40
CA VAL A 137 3.75 13.21 -1.34
C VAL A 137 3.44 13.57 0.11
N MET A 138 2.95 12.61 0.92
CA MET A 138 2.71 12.80 2.36
C MET A 138 3.96 13.32 3.07
N LYS A 139 5.14 12.75 2.79
CA LYS A 139 6.42 13.25 3.35
C LYS A 139 6.66 14.71 3.01
N LEU A 140 6.47 15.11 1.76
CA LEU A 140 6.77 16.47 1.30
C LEU A 140 5.76 17.51 1.79
N VAL A 141 4.52 17.12 2.06
CA VAL A 141 3.52 18.03 2.67
C VAL A 141 3.65 18.15 4.20
N GLY A 142 4.57 17.38 4.82
CA GLY A 142 4.89 17.53 6.25
C GLY A 142 4.47 16.38 7.16
N VAL A 143 3.91 15.31 6.63
CA VAL A 143 3.51 14.12 7.40
C VAL A 143 4.73 13.49 8.09
N ARG A 144 4.54 13.11 9.36
CA ARG A 144 5.54 12.41 10.20
C ARG A 144 5.06 11.01 10.60
N TYR A 145 3.76 10.82 10.70
CA TYR A 145 3.15 9.54 11.10
C TYR A 145 2.30 8.99 9.95
N LEU A 146 2.54 7.76 9.54
CA LEU A 146 1.68 7.04 8.60
C LEU A 146 0.81 6.05 9.37
N MET A 147 -0.51 6.17 9.21
CA MET A 147 -1.52 5.24 9.70
C MET A 147 -2.08 4.47 8.51
N ALA A 148 -1.73 3.20 8.35
CA ALA A 148 -2.21 2.38 7.25
C ALA A 148 -3.21 1.34 7.75
N THR A 149 -4.37 1.26 7.09
CA THR A 149 -5.38 0.24 7.37
C THR A 149 -5.60 -0.63 6.15
N ASN A 150 -5.94 -1.89 6.34
CA ASN A 150 -6.29 -2.79 5.26
C ASN A 150 -7.30 -3.85 5.70
N ALA A 151 -7.96 -4.47 4.71
CA ALA A 151 -8.65 -5.74 4.86
C ALA A 151 -7.66 -6.87 4.57
N ALA A 152 -7.75 -7.97 5.32
CA ALA A 152 -6.85 -9.10 5.16
C ALA A 152 -7.55 -10.44 5.46
N GLY A 153 -7.11 -11.49 4.76
CA GLY A 153 -7.43 -12.87 5.10
C GLY A 153 -6.66 -13.33 6.33
N GLY A 154 -7.37 -13.87 7.32
CA GLY A 154 -6.77 -14.41 8.54
C GLY A 154 -6.21 -15.81 8.32
N LEU A 155 -4.90 -15.95 8.38
CA LEU A 155 -4.19 -17.22 8.25
C LEU A 155 -3.88 -17.87 9.61
N ASN A 156 -3.76 -17.06 10.65
CA ASN A 156 -3.62 -17.54 12.01
C ASN A 156 -4.96 -18.12 12.50
N SER A 157 -4.95 -19.40 12.95
CA SER A 157 -6.16 -20.11 13.38
C SER A 157 -6.87 -19.50 14.60
N LYS A 158 -6.20 -18.62 15.35
CA LYS A 158 -6.79 -17.92 16.50
C LYS A 158 -7.64 -16.72 16.07
N PHE A 159 -7.45 -16.20 14.85
CA PHE A 159 -8.19 -15.04 14.38
C PHE A 159 -9.62 -15.43 13.99
N LYS A 160 -10.53 -14.52 14.24
CA LYS A 160 -11.93 -14.60 13.82
C LYS A 160 -12.21 -13.50 12.81
N VAL A 161 -13.21 -13.69 11.97
CA VAL A 161 -13.71 -12.62 11.09
C VAL A 161 -14.22 -11.48 11.97
N GLY A 162 -13.79 -10.27 11.65
CA GLY A 162 -14.03 -9.06 12.44
C GLY A 162 -12.93 -8.71 13.44
N ASP A 163 -11.99 -9.60 13.73
CA ASP A 163 -10.83 -9.27 14.57
C ASP A 163 -9.92 -8.24 13.90
N ILE A 164 -9.16 -7.51 14.71
CA ILE A 164 -8.17 -6.54 14.26
C ILE A 164 -6.77 -7.04 14.60
N MET A 165 -5.92 -7.19 13.61
CA MET A 165 -4.52 -7.51 13.80
C MET A 165 -3.67 -6.24 13.72
N LEU A 166 -3.05 -5.83 14.83
CA LEU A 166 -2.01 -4.81 14.85
C LEU A 166 -0.77 -5.40 14.14
N VAL A 167 -0.33 -4.77 13.07
CA VAL A 167 0.80 -5.27 12.29
C VAL A 167 2.09 -4.92 13.02
N ARG A 168 2.81 -5.95 13.50
CA ARG A 168 4.10 -5.78 14.16
C ARG A 168 5.28 -5.93 13.22
N ASP A 169 5.08 -6.67 12.11
CA ASP A 169 6.08 -6.94 11.10
C ASP A 169 5.43 -7.41 9.80
N HIS A 170 6.22 -7.53 8.72
CA HIS A 170 5.74 -8.08 7.47
C HIS A 170 6.76 -8.99 6.79
N ILE A 171 6.27 -9.90 5.95
CA ILE A 171 7.09 -10.65 4.99
C ILE A 171 6.80 -10.08 3.59
N ASN A 172 7.83 -9.51 2.96
CA ASN A 172 7.73 -8.89 1.63
C ASN A 172 7.94 -9.93 0.51
N ILE A 173 6.93 -10.76 0.24
CA ILE A 173 7.00 -11.79 -0.81
C ILE A 173 7.24 -11.17 -2.19
N MET A 174 6.63 -10.03 -2.50
CA MET A 174 6.85 -9.33 -3.77
C MET A 174 8.32 -8.89 -3.93
N GLY A 175 8.96 -8.48 -2.81
CA GLY A 175 10.38 -8.14 -2.79
C GLY A 175 11.28 -9.35 -3.05
N PHE A 176 10.92 -10.52 -2.54
CA PHE A 176 11.63 -11.77 -2.82
C PHE A 176 11.57 -12.15 -4.30
N ALA A 177 10.47 -11.81 -4.99
CA ALA A 177 10.32 -11.98 -6.43
C ALA A 177 10.98 -10.86 -7.26
N GLY A 178 11.71 -9.93 -6.63
CA GLY A 178 12.40 -8.83 -7.30
C GLY A 178 11.57 -7.55 -7.47
N ASN A 179 10.38 -7.48 -6.88
CA ASN A 179 9.48 -6.33 -6.97
C ASN A 179 9.62 -5.43 -5.72
N SER A 180 10.14 -4.22 -5.89
CA SER A 180 10.33 -3.28 -4.78
C SER A 180 9.88 -1.87 -5.16
N PRO A 181 9.21 -1.12 -4.26
CA PRO A 181 8.88 0.28 -4.52
C PRO A 181 10.11 1.20 -4.59
N LEU A 182 11.27 0.72 -4.11
CA LEU A 182 12.54 1.43 -4.11
C LEU A 182 13.51 0.95 -5.21
N GLN A 183 13.02 0.16 -6.16
CA GLN A 183 13.83 -0.29 -7.30
C GLN A 183 14.21 0.90 -8.19
N GLY A 184 15.47 0.91 -8.66
CA GLY A 184 16.01 1.98 -9.50
C GLY A 184 16.91 2.96 -8.75
N PRO A 185 17.21 4.14 -9.31
CA PRO A 185 18.04 5.16 -8.69
C PRO A 185 17.44 5.68 -7.38
N ASN A 186 18.28 5.90 -6.37
CA ASN A 186 17.85 6.51 -5.12
C ASN A 186 18.00 8.03 -5.17
N ASP A 187 16.98 8.74 -4.70
CA ASP A 187 17.10 10.17 -4.40
C ASP A 187 17.28 10.36 -2.89
N PRO A 188 18.46 10.86 -2.43
CA PRO A 188 18.76 11.00 -1.00
C PRO A 188 17.90 12.04 -0.28
N ARG A 189 17.19 12.90 -1.01
CA ARG A 189 16.22 13.86 -0.43
C ARG A 189 15.01 13.16 0.18
N PHE A 190 14.68 11.96 -0.28
CA PHE A 190 13.66 11.11 0.35
C PHE A 190 14.22 10.25 1.48
N GLY A 191 15.43 9.72 1.32
CA GLY A 191 16.05 8.85 2.31
C GLY A 191 17.28 8.09 1.80
N PRO A 192 17.87 7.22 2.65
CA PRO A 192 19.09 6.48 2.33
C PRO A 192 18.82 5.40 1.28
N ARG A 193 19.86 5.04 0.48
CA ARG A 193 19.76 3.96 -0.51
C ARG A 193 19.32 2.61 0.09
N PHE A 194 19.72 2.33 1.33
CA PHE A 194 19.47 1.09 2.05
C PHE A 194 18.77 1.39 3.39
N PRO A 195 17.43 1.61 3.38
CA PRO A 195 16.70 1.88 4.61
C PRO A 195 16.59 0.64 5.50
N PRO A 196 16.81 0.75 6.81
CA PRO A 196 16.60 -0.35 7.73
C PRO A 196 15.11 -0.61 7.94
N MET A 197 14.71 -1.90 7.96
CA MET A 197 13.32 -2.32 8.12
C MET A 197 13.06 -3.01 9.46
N THR A 198 14.06 -3.20 10.32
CA THR A 198 13.93 -3.90 11.61
C THR A 198 12.84 -3.30 12.52
N ASN A 199 12.64 -1.99 12.45
CA ASN A 199 11.60 -1.27 13.18
C ASN A 199 10.60 -0.63 12.21
N ALA A 200 10.10 -1.40 11.24
CA ALA A 200 9.19 -0.90 10.23
C ALA A 200 7.89 -0.37 10.84
N TYR A 201 7.40 -1.04 11.86
CA TYR A 201 6.21 -0.65 12.63
C TYR A 201 6.61 -0.19 14.02
N ASN A 202 6.02 0.91 14.47
CA ASN A 202 6.42 1.54 15.73
C ASN A 202 5.84 0.79 16.95
N ALA A 203 6.69 0.17 17.75
CA ALA A 203 6.30 -0.63 18.92
C ALA A 203 5.57 0.20 19.99
N HIS A 204 5.88 1.50 20.12
CA HIS A 204 5.20 2.38 21.07
C HIS A 204 3.73 2.62 20.64
N LEU A 205 3.48 2.87 19.35
CA LEU A 205 2.12 3.03 18.84
C LEU A 205 1.31 1.72 18.93
N ILE A 206 1.94 0.56 18.74
CA ILE A 206 1.29 -0.74 18.96
C ILE A 206 0.88 -0.88 20.45
N LYS A 207 1.75 -0.49 21.39
CA LYS A 207 1.44 -0.52 22.82
C LYS A 207 0.28 0.44 23.17
N ILE A 208 0.26 1.64 22.59
CA ILE A 208 -0.85 2.59 22.73
C ILE A 208 -2.14 1.95 22.22
N ALA A 209 -2.13 1.37 21.02
CA ALA A 209 -3.31 0.75 20.42
C ALA A 209 -3.87 -0.40 21.27
N LYS A 210 -3.02 -1.21 21.90
CA LYS A 210 -3.45 -2.24 22.86
C LYS A 210 -4.11 -1.66 24.09
N GLN A 211 -3.57 -0.59 24.65
CA GLN A 211 -4.17 0.06 25.80
C GLN A 211 -5.53 0.68 25.41
N VAL A 212 -5.59 1.35 24.27
CA VAL A 212 -6.84 1.89 23.71
C VAL A 212 -7.88 0.79 23.52
N ALA A 213 -7.48 -0.36 22.95
CA ALA A 213 -8.39 -1.50 22.76
C ALA A 213 -8.95 -2.03 24.09
N LYS A 214 -8.12 -2.09 25.13
CA LYS A 214 -8.57 -2.44 26.49
C LYS A 214 -9.58 -1.43 27.04
N ASP A 215 -9.31 -0.13 26.86
CA ASP A 215 -10.21 0.94 27.30
C ASP A 215 -11.52 0.99 26.49
N MET A 216 -11.53 0.39 25.30
CA MET A 216 -12.73 0.18 24.47
C MET A 216 -13.47 -1.12 24.80
N GLY A 217 -12.89 -2.02 25.62
CA GLY A 217 -13.46 -3.32 25.94
C GLY A 217 -13.40 -4.35 24.78
N ILE A 218 -12.45 -4.15 23.84
CA ILE A 218 -12.26 -5.01 22.64
C ILE A 218 -10.92 -5.74 22.66
N GLU A 219 -10.25 -5.85 23.79
CA GLU A 219 -8.93 -6.49 23.90
C GLU A 219 -8.91 -7.94 23.41
N ASN A 220 -10.02 -8.65 23.49
CA ASN A 220 -10.16 -10.03 23.02
C ASN A 220 -10.31 -10.15 21.50
N GLU A 221 -10.54 -9.02 20.80
CA GLU A 221 -10.66 -8.93 19.34
C GLU A 221 -9.39 -8.36 18.71
N ILE A 222 -8.37 -8.03 19.54
CA ILE A 222 -7.10 -7.42 19.10
C ILE A 222 -5.97 -8.44 19.19
N HIS A 223 -5.26 -8.59 18.09
CA HIS A 223 -4.10 -9.46 17.99
C HIS A 223 -2.87 -8.68 17.52
N GLU A 224 -1.70 -9.20 17.72
CA GLU A 224 -0.49 -8.78 17.00
C GLU A 224 -0.09 -9.88 16.02
N GLY A 225 0.41 -9.49 14.85
CA GLY A 225 0.82 -10.48 13.87
C GLY A 225 1.71 -9.94 12.77
N VAL A 226 2.13 -10.87 11.94
CA VAL A 226 2.95 -10.66 10.75
C VAL A 226 2.04 -10.66 9.53
N TYR A 227 2.09 -9.56 8.76
CA TYR A 227 1.34 -9.38 7.52
C TYR A 227 2.19 -9.77 6.31
N THR A 228 1.56 -10.24 5.23
CA THR A 228 2.22 -10.33 3.92
C THR A 228 1.38 -9.68 2.83
N CYS A 229 2.06 -9.15 1.80
CA CYS A 229 1.44 -8.59 0.61
C CYS A 229 1.78 -9.46 -0.59
N LEU A 230 0.73 -9.91 -1.30
CA LEU A 230 0.82 -10.56 -2.59
C LEU A 230 0.31 -9.64 -3.71
N GLY A 231 0.57 -10.02 -4.95
CA GLY A 231 0.24 -9.16 -6.10
C GLY A 231 -1.25 -9.09 -6.41
N GLY A 232 -2.00 -10.15 -6.16
CA GLY A 232 -3.38 -10.27 -6.64
C GLY A 232 -3.47 -10.30 -8.18
N PRO A 233 -4.67 -10.18 -8.77
CA PRO A 233 -5.99 -10.01 -8.12
C PRO A 233 -6.60 -11.30 -7.57
N ASN A 234 -6.03 -12.49 -7.87
CA ASN A 234 -6.52 -13.76 -7.36
C ASN A 234 -6.21 -13.90 -5.87
N TYR A 235 -7.10 -14.59 -5.16
CA TYR A 235 -6.81 -15.10 -3.82
C TYR A 235 -5.86 -16.30 -3.91
N GLU A 236 -5.28 -16.66 -2.78
CA GLU A 236 -4.24 -17.67 -2.67
C GLU A 236 -4.81 -19.09 -2.76
N THR A 237 -4.03 -19.97 -3.33
CA THR A 237 -4.30 -21.42 -3.27
C THR A 237 -4.03 -21.98 -1.86
N VAL A 238 -4.62 -23.12 -1.53
CA VAL A 238 -4.38 -23.84 -0.26
C VAL A 238 -2.88 -24.11 -0.04
N ALA A 239 -2.14 -24.44 -1.12
CA ALA A 239 -0.70 -24.70 -1.03
C ALA A 239 0.09 -23.43 -0.68
N GLU A 240 -0.24 -22.30 -1.30
CA GLU A 240 0.35 -20.98 -0.99
C GLU A 240 0.06 -20.58 0.46
N LEU A 241 -1.18 -20.72 0.92
CA LEU A 241 -1.57 -20.41 2.30
C LEU A 241 -0.82 -21.29 3.33
N ARG A 242 -0.64 -22.58 3.05
CA ARG A 242 0.18 -23.48 3.89
C ARG A 242 1.64 -23.06 3.93
N MET A 243 2.21 -22.66 2.79
CA MET A 243 3.57 -22.13 2.70
C MET A 243 3.69 -20.86 3.55
N LEU A 244 2.81 -19.88 3.35
CA LEU A 244 2.81 -18.61 4.08
C LEU A 244 2.70 -18.83 5.60
N ARG A 245 1.82 -19.74 6.04
CA ARG A 245 1.71 -20.10 7.46
C ARG A 245 3.00 -20.71 8.01
N THR A 246 3.67 -21.56 7.23
CA THR A 246 4.97 -22.13 7.62
C THR A 246 6.05 -21.05 7.74
N MET A 247 5.98 -19.99 6.93
CA MET A 247 6.87 -18.83 7.02
C MET A 247 6.56 -17.90 8.20
N GLY A 248 5.46 -18.13 8.94
CA GLY A 248 5.09 -17.32 10.10
C GLY A 248 4.19 -16.13 9.77
N VAL A 249 3.50 -16.15 8.62
CA VAL A 249 2.49 -15.16 8.27
C VAL A 249 1.21 -15.40 9.07
N ASP A 250 0.64 -14.33 9.63
CA ASP A 250 -0.62 -14.36 10.39
C ASP A 250 -1.81 -13.84 9.57
N ALA A 251 -1.58 -12.90 8.65
CA ALA A 251 -2.61 -12.36 7.77
C ALA A 251 -2.04 -12.02 6.39
N VAL A 252 -2.85 -12.18 5.35
CA VAL A 252 -2.48 -11.97 3.96
C VAL A 252 -3.39 -10.96 3.27
N GLY A 253 -2.82 -10.11 2.42
CA GLY A 253 -3.57 -9.17 1.59
C GLY A 253 -2.76 -8.71 0.38
N MET A 254 -3.21 -7.63 -0.29
CA MET A 254 -2.67 -7.20 -1.57
C MET A 254 -2.18 -5.74 -1.54
N SER A 255 -1.78 -5.23 -0.36
CA SER A 255 -1.44 -3.81 -0.16
C SER A 255 -0.42 -3.58 0.96
N THR A 256 -0.25 -2.32 1.39
CA THR A 256 0.39 -1.89 2.65
C THR A 256 1.91 -2.04 2.69
N VAL A 257 2.49 -3.21 2.37
CA VAL A 257 3.94 -3.45 2.53
C VAL A 257 4.77 -2.46 1.73
N HIS A 258 4.43 -2.19 0.48
CA HIS A 258 5.13 -1.21 -0.36
C HIS A 258 4.96 0.23 0.14
N GLU A 259 3.81 0.57 0.74
CA GLU A 259 3.57 1.86 1.39
C GLU A 259 4.46 2.01 2.63
N VAL A 260 4.55 0.96 3.46
CA VAL A 260 5.40 0.94 4.66
C VAL A 260 6.89 1.02 4.30
N ILE A 261 7.35 0.28 3.28
CA ILE A 261 8.74 0.37 2.79
C ILE A 261 9.07 1.81 2.36
N THR A 262 8.17 2.45 1.61
CA THR A 262 8.34 3.83 1.16
C THR A 262 8.27 4.82 2.33
N ALA A 263 7.39 4.60 3.30
CA ALA A 263 7.29 5.41 4.50
C ALA A 263 8.58 5.35 5.34
N ARG A 264 9.13 4.15 5.53
CA ARG A 264 10.40 3.97 6.25
C ARG A 264 11.58 4.58 5.50
N HIS A 265 11.60 4.47 4.16
CA HIS A 265 12.57 5.20 3.35
C HIS A 265 12.50 6.71 3.56
N CYS A 266 11.30 7.25 3.71
CA CYS A 266 11.04 8.68 3.96
C CYS A 266 11.13 9.08 5.44
N ASP A 267 11.61 8.20 6.32
CA ASP A 267 11.70 8.42 7.77
C ASP A 267 10.36 8.80 8.43
N LEU A 268 9.28 8.14 8.01
CA LEU A 268 7.99 8.26 8.68
C LEU A 268 7.86 7.21 9.79
N THR A 269 7.23 7.59 10.89
CA THR A 269 6.78 6.65 11.93
C THR A 269 5.53 5.93 11.45
N VAL A 270 5.53 4.59 11.44
CA VAL A 270 4.44 3.80 10.86
C VAL A 270 3.67 3.05 11.95
N PHE A 271 2.35 3.13 11.86
CA PHE A 271 1.40 2.26 12.53
C PHE A 271 0.45 1.66 11.48
N ALA A 272 0.19 0.37 11.58
CA ALA A 272 -0.75 -0.30 10.69
C ALA A 272 -1.57 -1.35 11.44
N PHE A 273 -2.80 -1.54 10.99
CA PHE A 273 -3.61 -2.67 11.39
C PHE A 273 -4.39 -3.26 10.21
N SER A 274 -4.68 -4.56 10.32
CA SER A 274 -5.49 -5.31 9.36
C SER A 274 -6.81 -5.69 10.02
N LEU A 275 -7.93 -5.40 9.34
CA LEU A 275 -9.21 -5.98 9.68
C LEU A 275 -9.29 -7.37 9.04
N ILE A 276 -9.52 -8.39 9.83
CA ILE A 276 -9.66 -9.77 9.34
C ILE A 276 -11.07 -9.92 8.75
N THR A 277 -11.13 -10.03 7.43
CA THR A 277 -12.42 -10.04 6.70
C THR A 277 -12.90 -11.42 6.30
N ASN A 278 -11.99 -12.37 6.23
CA ASN A 278 -12.29 -13.77 5.89
C ASN A 278 -11.24 -14.67 6.54
N LYS A 279 -11.54 -15.97 6.67
CA LYS A 279 -10.56 -16.99 7.04
C LYS A 279 -9.92 -17.56 5.79
N CYS A 280 -8.61 -17.78 5.84
CA CYS A 280 -7.88 -18.44 4.76
C CYS A 280 -8.06 -19.96 4.84
N ALA A 281 -8.56 -20.57 3.78
CA ALA A 281 -8.74 -22.02 3.68
C ALA A 281 -7.40 -22.75 3.59
N THR A 282 -7.04 -23.51 4.63
CA THR A 282 -5.80 -24.34 4.64
C THR A 282 -6.07 -25.84 4.42
N GLY A 283 -7.34 -26.22 4.18
CA GLY A 283 -7.81 -27.56 3.83
C GLY A 283 -8.29 -27.60 2.37
N TYR A 284 -8.24 -28.78 1.75
CA TYR A 284 -8.77 -28.97 0.39
C TYR A 284 -10.27 -29.34 0.36
N ASP A 285 -10.83 -29.67 1.53
CA ASP A 285 -12.21 -30.18 1.64
C ASP A 285 -13.25 -29.09 1.98
N SER A 286 -12.81 -27.84 2.14
CA SER A 286 -13.66 -26.72 2.55
C SER A 286 -14.13 -25.93 1.32
N SER A 287 -15.26 -26.32 0.74
CA SER A 287 -15.93 -25.49 -0.28
C SER A 287 -16.65 -24.25 0.28
N GLU A 288 -16.71 -24.12 1.62
CA GLU A 288 -17.41 -23.04 2.32
C GLU A 288 -16.48 -21.83 2.62
N ASP A 289 -15.17 -21.95 2.41
CA ASP A 289 -14.17 -20.93 2.77
C ASP A 289 -13.60 -20.18 1.56
N GLU A 290 -14.31 -20.13 0.43
CA GLU A 290 -13.87 -19.35 -0.72
C GLU A 290 -14.02 -17.86 -0.43
N ALA A 291 -12.86 -17.15 -0.31
CA ALA A 291 -12.84 -15.73 -0.11
C ALA A 291 -13.46 -15.00 -1.31
N ASN A 292 -14.34 -14.03 -1.06
CA ASN A 292 -14.92 -13.19 -2.08
C ASN A 292 -14.90 -11.71 -1.67
N HIS A 293 -14.91 -10.83 -2.66
CA HIS A 293 -14.79 -9.39 -2.44
C HIS A 293 -16.01 -8.79 -1.71
N GLU A 294 -17.21 -9.32 -1.96
CA GLU A 294 -18.45 -8.84 -1.34
C GLU A 294 -18.44 -9.06 0.19
N GLU A 295 -17.94 -10.22 0.63
CA GLU A 295 -17.75 -10.52 2.04
C GLU A 295 -16.76 -9.53 2.69
N VAL A 296 -15.63 -9.28 2.03
CA VAL A 296 -14.62 -8.31 2.49
C VAL A 296 -15.25 -6.91 2.73
N VAL A 297 -16.05 -6.42 1.78
CA VAL A 297 -16.72 -5.13 1.89
C VAL A 297 -17.77 -5.14 3.00
N THR A 298 -18.54 -6.23 3.12
CA THR A 298 -19.59 -6.38 4.14
C THR A 298 -19.01 -6.38 5.55
N VAL A 299 -17.97 -7.16 5.80
CA VAL A 299 -17.28 -7.17 7.10
C VAL A 299 -16.63 -5.81 7.36
N GLY A 300 -16.01 -5.19 6.35
CA GLY A 300 -15.45 -3.85 6.45
C GLY A 300 -16.49 -2.83 6.95
N ARG A 301 -17.66 -2.80 6.32
CA ARG A 301 -18.77 -1.91 6.72
C ARG A 301 -19.27 -2.19 8.14
N SER A 302 -19.39 -3.45 8.54
CA SER A 302 -19.86 -3.82 9.87
C SER A 302 -18.90 -3.40 10.98
N ARG A 303 -17.60 -3.34 10.70
CA ARG A 303 -16.53 -3.05 11.67
C ARG A 303 -15.97 -1.62 11.58
N GLN A 304 -16.41 -0.83 10.60
CA GLN A 304 -15.85 0.50 10.32
C GLN A 304 -15.88 1.44 11.54
N ALA A 305 -16.96 1.40 12.33
CA ALA A 305 -17.08 2.26 13.52
C ALA A 305 -16.03 1.91 14.58
N VAL A 306 -15.80 0.61 14.82
CA VAL A 306 -14.79 0.14 15.79
C VAL A 306 -13.39 0.46 15.33
N CYS A 307 -13.09 0.22 14.04
CA CYS A 307 -11.79 0.55 13.44
C CYS A 307 -11.51 2.06 13.46
N GLY A 308 -12.54 2.86 13.16
CA GLY A 308 -12.46 4.33 13.19
C GLY A 308 -12.20 4.84 14.62
N GLU A 309 -12.96 4.37 15.60
CA GLU A 309 -12.78 4.76 17.00
C GLU A 309 -11.40 4.35 17.56
N LEU A 310 -10.91 3.13 17.20
CA LEU A 310 -9.57 2.70 17.57
C LEU A 310 -8.53 3.68 17.03
N LEU A 311 -8.61 4.04 15.73
CA LEU A 311 -7.67 4.95 15.10
C LEU A 311 -7.74 6.35 15.71
N CYS A 312 -8.95 6.90 15.93
CA CYS A 312 -9.15 8.20 16.55
C CYS A 312 -8.53 8.26 17.94
N ARG A 313 -8.73 7.24 18.77
CA ARG A 313 -8.13 7.21 20.11
C ARG A 313 -6.63 7.08 20.07
N VAL A 314 -6.06 6.29 19.15
CA VAL A 314 -4.59 6.23 18.95
C VAL A 314 -4.06 7.61 18.55
N ILE A 315 -4.73 8.32 17.62
CA ILE A 315 -4.34 9.68 17.22
C ILE A 315 -4.44 10.66 18.38
N ARG A 316 -5.46 10.53 19.24
CA ARG A 316 -5.61 11.33 20.46
C ARG A 316 -4.45 11.15 21.44
N GLU A 317 -3.94 9.92 21.58
CA GLU A 317 -2.76 9.66 22.43
C GLU A 317 -1.48 10.29 21.80
N ILE A 318 -1.28 10.14 20.46
CA ILE A 318 -0.19 10.84 19.77
C ILE A 318 -0.26 12.36 19.98
N ALA A 319 -1.48 12.93 19.96
CA ALA A 319 -1.69 14.36 20.16
C ALA A 319 -1.26 14.85 21.56
N LYS A 320 -1.31 14.00 22.57
CA LYS A 320 -0.82 14.32 23.93
C LYS A 320 0.72 14.37 23.98
N GLU A 321 1.36 13.55 23.20
CA GLU A 321 2.84 13.48 23.12
C GLU A 321 3.44 14.57 22.22
N CYS A 322 2.63 15.23 21.38
CA CYS A 322 3.02 16.31 20.48
C CYS A 322 2.49 17.68 20.98
N PRO A 323 3.03 18.26 22.05
CA PRO A 323 2.47 19.47 22.68
C PRO A 323 2.55 20.74 21.80
N ASN A 324 3.39 20.79 20.79
CA ASN A 324 3.59 21.96 19.91
C ASN A 324 2.76 21.88 18.63
N LYS A 325 1.41 21.88 18.74
CA LYS A 325 0.47 21.93 17.60
C LYS A 325 0.58 23.20 16.75
N ALA A 326 1.27 24.26 17.24
CA ALA A 326 1.26 25.59 16.64
C ALA A 326 2.56 26.01 15.93
N GLN A 327 3.59 25.15 15.84
CA GLN A 327 4.90 25.52 15.29
C GLN A 327 5.25 24.83 13.97
N VAL A 328 4.28 24.35 13.20
CA VAL A 328 4.49 24.05 11.78
C VAL A 328 3.93 25.24 10.99
N LYS A 329 4.70 26.36 11.02
CA LYS A 329 4.55 27.48 10.09
C LYS A 329 5.39 27.21 8.86
#